data_c139c3fbd3ededfe1749cb0d8f541197
#
_entry.id   c139c3fbd3ededfe1749cb0d8f541197
#
_cell.length_a   1.000
_cell.length_b   1.000
_cell.length_c   1.000
_cell.angle_alpha   90.00
_cell.angle_beta   90.00
_cell.angle_gamma   90.00
#
_symmetry.space_group_name_H-M   'P 1'
#
loop_
_entity.id
_entity.type
_entity.pdbx_description
1 polymer ?
#
loop_
_entity_poly.entity_id
_entity_poly.type
_entity_poly.pdbx_seq_one_letter_code
_entity_poly.pdbx_strand_id
1 'polypeptide(L)'
;QNEIIPADSVLMNGDGLIDYSFVSGESHPIHKVSGEKIFAGGRQKSGVIELEVIKEVSQSYLTQLWNNESFNKISESNFTNFSNNVSKYFTIVVLLIATVSAVIWYSTSTSTAINVFTSVLIVACPCALALSTPFTLGNAMRIFGRNKFYLKNSLVVEKMAKVNSIVFDKTGTITESGKSDLKYSGRILTINELKCIKSLVRNSIHPLSKRIYDSIEGEDFYPVTKFNEFIGRGLEGIVYGNHIKIGSSSFIEIKADNSSYDKLATRVFISINSEVVGEFSISNLYRDKIDSVIKDLSSDYNLSLLSGDNEGEKDNLLKIFSSESQLHFKKSPEDKLSFVKKMQDDNKSVLMVG
;
A
#
# COMPACT_ATOMS: atom_id res chain seq x y z
N GLN A 1 4.46 24.24 3.78
CA GLN A 1 4.55 23.29 2.67
C GLN A 1 5.14 21.95 3.16
N ASN A 2 4.58 20.83 2.73
CA ASN A 2 4.91 19.45 3.17
C ASN A 2 4.60 19.12 4.64
N GLU A 3 3.91 19.98 5.37
CA GLU A 3 3.48 19.73 6.74
C GLU A 3 2.26 18.80 6.77
N ILE A 4 2.21 17.92 7.78
CA ILE A 4 1.11 16.97 7.96
C ILE A 4 0.01 17.64 8.73
N ILE A 5 -1.23 17.49 8.26
CA ILE A 5 -2.43 18.01 8.91
C ILE A 5 -2.74 17.12 10.12
N PRO A 6 -2.72 17.69 11.35
CA PRO A 6 -2.77 16.88 12.58
C PRO A 6 -4.17 16.42 12.96
N ALA A 7 -5.21 17.11 12.50
CA ALA A 7 -6.60 16.85 12.88
C ALA A 7 -7.57 17.13 11.73
N ASP A 8 -8.75 16.50 11.79
CA ASP A 8 -9.82 16.77 10.82
C ASP A 8 -10.26 18.24 10.96
N SER A 9 -10.19 18.98 9.87
CA SER A 9 -10.33 20.43 9.84
C SER A 9 -11.15 20.90 8.66
N VAL A 10 -11.58 22.17 8.68
CA VAL A 10 -12.13 22.88 7.52
C VAL A 10 -11.09 23.88 7.05
N LEU A 11 -10.91 23.97 5.74
CA LEU A 11 -10.06 24.99 5.13
C LEU A 11 -10.74 26.35 5.24
N MET A 12 -10.12 27.29 5.96
CA MET A 12 -10.65 28.64 6.14
C MET A 12 -10.09 29.60 5.09
N ASN A 13 -8.78 29.51 4.83
CA ASN A 13 -8.10 30.42 3.93
C ASN A 13 -6.94 29.72 3.21
N GLY A 14 -6.66 30.17 1.98
CA GLY A 14 -5.61 29.62 1.12
C GLY A 14 -6.09 28.51 0.19
N ASP A 15 -5.20 28.07 -0.70
CA ASP A 15 -5.45 26.97 -1.61
C ASP A 15 -4.83 25.68 -1.06
N GLY A 16 -5.69 24.75 -0.68
CA GLY A 16 -5.26 23.43 -0.18
C GLY A 16 -4.94 22.47 -1.33
N LEU A 17 -3.70 22.02 -1.43
CA LEU A 17 -3.33 20.89 -2.27
C LEU A 17 -2.86 19.77 -1.36
N ILE A 18 -3.76 18.86 -1.04
CA ILE A 18 -3.55 17.88 0.01
C ILE A 18 -3.22 16.50 -0.58
N ASP A 19 -2.06 16.01 -0.22
CA ASP A 19 -1.59 14.67 -0.56
C ASP A 19 -1.95 13.69 0.56
N TYR A 20 -2.86 12.77 0.26
CA TYR A 20 -3.28 11.71 1.16
C TYR A 20 -2.59 10.37 0.88
N SER A 21 -1.52 10.33 0.09
CA SER A 21 -0.85 9.09 -0.31
C SER A 21 -0.46 8.21 0.87
N PHE A 22 -0.08 8.82 1.99
CA PHE A 22 0.26 8.10 3.22
C PHE A 22 -0.96 7.43 3.90
N VAL A 23 -2.18 7.95 3.66
CA VAL A 23 -3.42 7.46 4.29
C VAL A 23 -4.19 6.54 3.35
N SER A 24 -4.35 6.96 2.09
CA SER A 24 -5.18 6.28 1.10
C SER A 24 -4.39 5.40 0.12
N GLY A 25 -3.06 5.56 0.06
CA GLY A 25 -2.22 4.94 -0.96
C GLY A 25 -2.31 5.61 -2.35
N GLU A 26 -3.20 6.59 -2.53
CA GLU A 26 -3.39 7.29 -3.80
C GLU A 26 -2.38 8.43 -3.95
N SER A 27 -1.62 8.43 -5.06
CA SER A 27 -0.51 9.38 -5.26
C SER A 27 -0.93 10.75 -5.78
N HIS A 28 -2.23 11.01 -5.97
CA HIS A 28 -2.70 12.26 -6.52
C HIS A 28 -3.13 13.23 -5.42
N PRO A 29 -2.45 14.40 -5.28
CA PRO A 29 -2.91 15.44 -4.37
C PRO A 29 -4.29 15.95 -4.78
N ILE A 30 -5.15 16.13 -3.79
CA ILE A 30 -6.52 16.61 -3.97
C ILE A 30 -6.54 18.11 -3.70
N HIS A 31 -7.11 18.86 -4.64
CA HIS A 31 -7.33 20.30 -4.44
C HIS A 31 -8.53 20.53 -3.52
N LYS A 32 -8.36 21.44 -2.55
CA LYS A 32 -9.34 21.81 -1.55
C LYS A 32 -9.50 23.34 -1.53
N VAL A 33 -10.74 23.79 -1.53
CA VAL A 33 -11.08 25.21 -1.46
C VAL A 33 -11.65 25.57 -0.08
N SER A 34 -11.67 26.89 0.22
CA SER A 34 -12.22 27.39 1.47
C SER A 34 -13.65 26.85 1.71
N GLY A 35 -13.91 26.39 2.94
CA GLY A 35 -15.14 25.73 3.35
C GLY A 35 -15.14 24.20 3.21
N GLU A 36 -14.17 23.60 2.54
CA GLU A 36 -14.10 22.14 2.40
C GLU A 36 -13.39 21.47 3.57
N LYS A 37 -13.82 20.22 3.84
CA LYS A 37 -13.19 19.41 4.88
C LYS A 37 -11.86 18.83 4.41
N ILE A 38 -10.87 18.91 5.30
CA ILE A 38 -9.56 18.32 5.17
C ILE A 38 -9.38 17.31 6.30
N PHE A 39 -9.02 16.07 5.95
CA PHE A 39 -8.82 15.00 6.92
C PHE A 39 -7.39 14.99 7.48
N ALA A 40 -7.25 14.57 8.72
CA ALA A 40 -5.95 14.35 9.35
C ALA A 40 -5.09 13.36 8.54
N GLY A 41 -3.76 13.54 8.61
CA GLY A 41 -2.79 12.71 7.91
C GLY A 41 -2.51 13.12 6.47
N GLY A 42 -3.30 14.01 5.88
CA GLY A 42 -2.99 14.64 4.61
C GLY A 42 -1.76 15.54 4.72
N ARG A 43 -1.00 15.68 3.65
CA ARG A 43 0.19 16.53 3.59
C ARG A 43 -0.04 17.70 2.65
N GLN A 44 0.06 18.93 3.16
CA GLN A 44 -0.08 20.13 2.35
C GLN A 44 1.09 20.29 1.38
N LYS A 45 0.82 20.35 0.06
CA LYS A 45 1.83 20.47 -1.00
C LYS A 45 1.99 21.90 -1.54
N SER A 46 0.98 22.74 -1.45
CA SER A 46 1.03 24.12 -1.89
C SER A 46 1.47 25.09 -0.78
N GLY A 47 1.10 26.35 -0.86
CA GLY A 47 1.46 27.41 0.09
C GLY A 47 0.92 27.22 1.51
N VAL A 48 0.81 28.32 2.25
CA VAL A 48 0.25 28.36 3.60
C VAL A 48 -1.26 28.31 3.51
N ILE A 49 -1.88 27.53 4.41
CA ILE A 49 -3.32 27.43 4.57
C ILE A 49 -3.69 27.66 6.03
N GLU A 50 -4.88 28.18 6.26
CA GLU A 50 -5.46 28.32 7.59
C GLU A 50 -6.58 27.31 7.77
N LEU A 51 -6.51 26.54 8.86
CA LEU A 51 -7.41 25.44 9.15
C LEU A 51 -8.14 25.69 10.46
N GLU A 52 -9.45 25.49 10.46
CA GLU A 52 -10.25 25.38 11.68
C GLU A 52 -10.44 23.90 12.04
N VAL A 53 -9.96 23.49 13.21
CA VAL A 53 -10.08 22.12 13.68
C VAL A 53 -11.53 21.84 14.09
N ILE A 54 -12.15 20.83 13.47
CA ILE A 54 -13.55 20.43 13.74
C ILE A 54 -13.68 19.20 14.61
N LYS A 55 -12.59 18.43 14.77
CA LYS A 55 -12.56 17.25 15.63
C LYS A 55 -11.23 17.16 16.35
N GLU A 56 -11.28 16.66 17.59
CA GLU A 56 -10.08 16.30 18.31
C GLU A 56 -9.29 15.22 17.57
N VAL A 57 -7.97 15.18 17.78
CA VAL A 57 -7.08 14.19 17.14
C VAL A 57 -7.53 12.75 17.41
N SER A 58 -8.04 12.48 18.62
CA SER A 58 -8.58 11.17 19.01
C SER A 58 -9.81 10.73 18.20
N GLN A 59 -10.53 11.68 17.60
CA GLN A 59 -11.75 11.45 16.80
C GLN A 59 -11.51 11.64 15.30
N SER A 60 -10.26 11.89 14.91
CA SER A 60 -9.92 12.07 13.50
C SER A 60 -10.11 10.79 12.69
N TYR A 61 -10.30 10.95 11.37
CA TYR A 61 -10.50 9.83 10.43
C TYR A 61 -9.41 8.75 10.55
N LEU A 62 -8.14 9.16 10.66
CA LEU A 62 -7.02 8.23 10.86
C LEU A 62 -7.14 7.43 12.15
N THR A 63 -7.50 8.10 13.25
CA THR A 63 -7.65 7.44 14.55
C THR A 63 -8.84 6.47 14.53
N GLN A 64 -9.93 6.82 13.84
CA GLN A 64 -11.07 5.92 13.65
C GLN A 64 -10.70 4.70 12.81
N LEU A 65 -9.95 4.88 11.72
CA LEU A 65 -9.41 3.76 10.93
C LEU A 65 -8.52 2.86 11.80
N TRP A 66 -7.65 3.45 12.62
CA TRP A 66 -6.71 2.72 13.47
C TRP A 66 -7.39 1.98 14.62
N ASN A 67 -8.44 2.57 15.18
CA ASN A 67 -9.24 1.98 16.27
C ASN A 67 -10.34 1.03 15.79
N ASN A 68 -10.48 0.84 14.47
CA ASN A 68 -11.44 -0.13 13.94
C ASN A 68 -11.12 -1.50 14.54
N GLU A 69 -12.13 -2.21 15.03
CA GLU A 69 -12.02 -3.54 15.67
C GLU A 69 -11.23 -4.55 14.83
N SER A 70 -11.18 -4.34 13.51
CA SER A 70 -10.40 -5.16 12.58
C SER A 70 -8.89 -5.13 12.88
N PHE A 71 -8.37 -4.04 13.46
CA PHE A 71 -6.96 -3.91 13.85
C PHE A 71 -6.69 -4.36 15.30
N ASN A 72 -7.70 -4.38 16.15
CA ASN A 72 -7.57 -4.65 17.59
C ASN A 72 -7.79 -6.10 17.98
N LYS A 73 -8.25 -6.98 17.10
CA LYS A 73 -8.31 -8.43 17.39
C LYS A 73 -6.90 -9.02 17.43
N ILE A 74 -6.24 -8.89 18.57
CA ILE A 74 -5.12 -9.74 18.94
C ILE A 74 -5.73 -11.12 19.22
N SER A 75 -5.92 -11.92 18.19
CA SER A 75 -6.29 -13.32 18.39
C SER A 75 -5.09 -14.02 19.02
N GLU A 76 -5.29 -14.55 20.23
CA GLU A 76 -4.30 -15.42 20.85
C GLU A 76 -3.95 -16.59 19.89
N SER A 77 -2.69 -16.97 19.87
CA SER A 77 -2.21 -18.06 19.03
C SER A 77 -2.93 -19.36 19.39
N ASN A 78 -3.55 -20.00 18.40
CA ASN A 78 -4.18 -21.30 18.58
C ASN A 78 -3.17 -22.36 19.02
N PHE A 79 -1.91 -22.24 18.60
CA PHE A 79 -0.83 -23.15 18.96
C PHE A 79 -0.42 -23.01 20.42
N THR A 80 -0.32 -21.76 20.90
CA THR A 80 -0.04 -21.49 22.31
C THR A 80 -1.18 -21.97 23.21
N ASN A 81 -2.44 -21.77 22.80
CA ASN A 81 -3.60 -22.26 23.53
C ASN A 81 -3.68 -23.78 23.55
N PHE A 82 -3.37 -24.46 22.43
CA PHE A 82 -3.28 -25.92 22.38
C PHE A 82 -2.19 -26.44 23.31
N SER A 83 -0.98 -25.88 23.24
CA SER A 83 0.13 -26.24 24.13
C SER A 83 -0.22 -26.04 25.62
N ASN A 84 -0.85 -24.91 25.96
CA ASN A 84 -1.28 -24.60 27.31
C ASN A 84 -2.35 -25.58 27.83
N ASN A 85 -3.33 -25.93 27.00
CA ASN A 85 -4.37 -26.88 27.39
C ASN A 85 -3.81 -28.30 27.58
N VAL A 86 -2.95 -28.75 26.66
CA VAL A 86 -2.27 -30.06 26.80
C VAL A 86 -1.43 -30.07 28.07
N SER A 87 -0.64 -29.04 28.32
CA SER A 87 0.21 -28.93 29.51
C SER A 87 -0.62 -28.94 30.80
N LYS A 88 -1.78 -28.30 30.84
CA LYS A 88 -2.67 -28.27 32.02
C LYS A 88 -3.19 -29.66 32.36
N TYR A 89 -3.76 -30.37 31.41
CA TYR A 89 -4.27 -31.73 31.65
C TYR A 89 -3.16 -32.72 31.95
N PHE A 90 -2.04 -32.61 31.24
CA PHE A 90 -0.87 -33.45 31.46
C PHE A 90 -0.33 -33.28 32.90
N THR A 91 -0.22 -32.06 33.38
CA THR A 91 0.25 -31.77 34.76
C THR A 91 -0.67 -32.44 35.83
N ILE A 92 -1.99 -32.36 35.62
CA ILE A 92 -2.95 -32.98 36.54
C ILE A 92 -2.78 -34.50 36.55
N VAL A 93 -2.66 -35.14 35.37
CA VAL A 93 -2.48 -36.57 35.25
C VAL A 93 -1.17 -37.04 35.88
N VAL A 94 -0.07 -36.31 35.63
CA VAL A 94 1.23 -36.62 36.23
C VAL A 94 1.22 -36.49 37.75
N LEU A 95 0.60 -35.45 38.32
CA LEU A 95 0.45 -35.28 39.74
C LEU A 95 -0.37 -36.41 40.36
N LEU A 96 -1.41 -36.85 39.70
CA LEU A 96 -2.23 -37.98 40.16
C LEU A 96 -1.42 -39.26 40.18
N ILE A 97 -0.68 -39.58 39.10
CA ILE A 97 0.19 -40.76 39.01
C ILE A 97 1.28 -40.72 40.08
N ALA A 98 1.94 -39.55 40.25
CA ALA A 98 2.98 -39.39 41.26
C ALA A 98 2.45 -39.62 42.70
N THR A 99 1.25 -39.08 42.99
CA THR A 99 0.61 -39.24 44.29
C THR A 99 0.19 -40.69 44.53
N VAL A 100 -0.47 -41.33 43.58
CA VAL A 100 -0.86 -42.75 43.69
C VAL A 100 0.36 -43.64 43.88
N SER A 101 1.42 -43.42 43.11
CA SER A 101 2.68 -44.18 43.22
C SER A 101 3.31 -43.96 44.60
N ALA A 102 3.34 -42.75 45.13
CA ALA A 102 3.87 -42.45 46.46
C ALA A 102 3.06 -43.14 47.57
N VAL A 103 1.73 -43.18 47.46
CA VAL A 103 0.86 -43.85 48.43
C VAL A 103 1.12 -45.39 48.45
N ILE A 104 1.27 -46.00 47.28
CA ILE A 104 1.57 -47.44 47.16
C ILE A 104 2.90 -47.78 47.85
N TRP A 105 3.94 -46.99 47.61
CA TRP A 105 5.27 -47.23 48.17
C TRP A 105 5.46 -46.73 49.62
N TYR A 106 4.52 -45.96 50.14
CA TYR A 106 4.57 -45.45 51.53
C TYR A 106 4.57 -46.58 52.57
N SER A 107 3.88 -47.70 52.25
CA SER A 107 3.87 -48.90 53.10
C SER A 107 5.23 -49.59 53.22
N THR A 108 6.14 -49.38 52.26
CA THR A 108 7.49 -50.00 52.26
C THR A 108 8.51 -49.13 52.98
N SER A 109 8.55 -47.82 52.62
CA SER A 109 9.45 -46.83 53.25
C SER A 109 9.07 -45.44 52.81
N THR A 110 9.05 -44.50 53.77
CA THR A 110 8.81 -43.08 53.50
C THR A 110 9.85 -42.48 52.53
N SER A 111 11.12 -42.85 52.66
CA SER A 111 12.18 -42.44 51.72
C SER A 111 11.94 -42.92 50.29
N THR A 112 11.51 -44.19 50.11
CA THR A 112 11.17 -44.74 48.82
C THR A 112 9.96 -44.03 48.20
N ALA A 113 8.93 -43.75 48.98
CA ALA A 113 7.75 -43.04 48.50
C ALA A 113 8.10 -41.63 47.99
N ILE A 114 8.95 -40.87 48.70
CA ILE A 114 9.43 -39.56 48.27
C ILE A 114 10.27 -39.66 47.01
N ASN A 115 11.16 -40.64 46.91
CA ASN A 115 11.99 -40.83 45.72
C ASN A 115 11.14 -41.18 44.48
N VAL A 116 10.15 -42.05 44.62
CA VAL A 116 9.23 -42.37 43.52
C VAL A 116 8.42 -41.17 43.10
N PHE A 117 7.86 -40.43 44.03
CA PHE A 117 7.12 -39.19 43.76
C PHE A 117 7.96 -38.20 42.94
N THR A 118 9.15 -37.87 43.42
CA THR A 118 10.04 -36.91 42.75
C THR A 118 10.52 -37.45 41.41
N SER A 119 10.81 -38.73 41.26
CA SER A 119 11.23 -39.32 40.00
C SER A 119 10.14 -39.24 38.93
N VAL A 120 8.88 -39.52 39.28
CA VAL A 120 7.75 -39.37 38.34
C VAL A 120 7.62 -37.94 37.88
N LEU A 121 7.74 -36.97 38.79
CA LEU A 121 7.66 -35.53 38.41
C LEU A 121 8.81 -35.10 37.50
N ILE A 122 10.03 -35.53 37.76
CA ILE A 122 11.21 -35.19 36.97
C ILE A 122 11.11 -35.77 35.54
N VAL A 123 10.82 -37.07 35.44
CA VAL A 123 10.77 -37.78 34.17
C VAL A 123 9.60 -37.33 33.28
N ALA A 124 8.48 -37.02 33.92
CA ALA A 124 7.27 -36.56 33.20
C ALA A 124 7.21 -35.05 32.97
N CYS A 125 8.30 -34.32 33.15
CA CYS A 125 8.31 -32.87 32.88
C CYS A 125 8.07 -32.59 31.37
N PRO A 126 7.03 -31.82 30.98
CA PRO A 126 6.80 -31.48 29.56
C PRO A 126 7.68 -30.32 29.09
N CYS A 127 8.90 -30.17 29.65
CA CYS A 127 9.80 -29.04 29.40
C CYS A 127 10.15 -28.91 27.90
N ALA A 128 10.34 -30.03 27.21
CA ALA A 128 10.60 -30.04 25.76
C ALA A 128 9.42 -29.44 24.96
N LEU A 129 8.18 -29.79 25.34
CA LEU A 129 6.98 -29.26 24.69
C LEU A 129 6.84 -27.74 24.92
N ALA A 130 7.07 -27.29 26.14
CA ALA A 130 6.97 -25.88 26.50
C ALA A 130 8.02 -25.01 25.80
N LEU A 131 9.23 -25.54 25.56
CA LEU A 131 10.33 -24.83 24.91
C LEU A 131 10.31 -24.94 23.38
N SER A 132 9.72 -25.99 22.80
CA SER A 132 9.76 -26.21 21.35
C SER A 132 9.11 -25.08 20.55
N THR A 133 7.96 -24.57 21.00
CA THR A 133 7.21 -23.50 20.33
C THR A 133 8.01 -22.20 20.25
N PRO A 134 8.50 -21.60 21.37
CA PRO A 134 9.24 -20.36 21.28
C PRO A 134 10.55 -20.49 20.50
N PHE A 135 11.25 -21.63 20.59
CA PHE A 135 12.46 -21.85 19.80
C PHE A 135 12.17 -21.97 18.30
N THR A 136 11.14 -22.69 17.91
CA THR A 136 10.75 -22.86 16.50
C THR A 136 10.33 -21.54 15.89
N LEU A 137 9.42 -20.80 16.55
CA LEU A 137 8.95 -19.51 16.09
C LEU A 137 10.06 -18.46 16.10
N GLY A 138 10.92 -18.44 17.13
CA GLY A 138 12.07 -17.55 17.18
C GLY A 138 13.08 -17.84 16.06
N ASN A 139 13.32 -19.11 15.73
CA ASN A 139 14.17 -19.45 14.59
C ASN A 139 13.55 -19.07 13.24
N ALA A 140 12.24 -19.27 13.07
CA ALA A 140 11.52 -18.83 11.89
C ALA A 140 11.65 -17.29 11.72
N MET A 141 11.39 -16.50 12.77
CA MET A 141 11.57 -15.04 12.73
C MET A 141 12.99 -14.63 12.37
N ARG A 142 14.01 -15.37 12.86
CA ARG A 142 15.41 -15.13 12.52
C ARG A 142 15.69 -15.38 11.04
N ILE A 143 15.11 -16.45 10.46
CA ILE A 143 15.25 -16.76 9.03
C ILE A 143 14.61 -15.65 8.18
N PHE A 144 13.39 -15.24 8.53
CA PHE A 144 12.72 -14.10 7.86
C PHE A 144 13.54 -12.82 7.94
N GLY A 145 14.06 -12.49 9.13
CA GLY A 145 14.91 -11.30 9.33
C GLY A 145 16.20 -11.32 8.50
N ARG A 146 16.84 -12.49 8.31
CA ARG A 146 18.00 -12.65 7.43
C ARG A 146 17.65 -12.38 5.96
N ASN A 147 16.42 -12.67 5.56
CA ASN A 147 15.89 -12.37 4.23
C ASN A 147 15.26 -10.96 4.16
N LYS A 148 15.56 -10.07 5.12
CA LYS A 148 15.06 -8.69 5.21
C LYS A 148 13.54 -8.58 5.35
N PHE A 149 12.89 -9.63 5.80
CA PHE A 149 11.46 -9.67 6.07
C PHE A 149 11.24 -9.66 7.59
N TYR A 150 10.83 -8.49 8.12
CA TYR A 150 10.72 -8.26 9.56
C TYR A 150 9.28 -8.44 10.03
N LEU A 151 9.06 -9.45 10.85
CA LEU A 151 7.75 -9.76 11.41
C LEU A 151 7.51 -8.99 12.72
N LYS A 152 6.29 -8.49 12.90
CA LYS A 152 5.89 -7.76 14.10
C LYS A 152 6.02 -8.62 15.37
N ASN A 153 5.63 -9.89 15.30
CA ASN A 153 5.71 -10.87 16.38
C ASN A 153 5.62 -12.30 15.83
N SER A 154 5.79 -13.29 16.70
CA SER A 154 5.76 -14.70 16.35
C SER A 154 4.38 -15.21 15.88
N LEU A 155 3.28 -14.57 16.29
CA LEU A 155 1.92 -14.92 15.87
C LEU A 155 1.71 -14.73 14.37
N VAL A 156 2.46 -13.79 13.77
CA VAL A 156 2.39 -13.55 12.32
C VAL A 156 2.87 -14.78 11.56
N VAL A 157 3.87 -15.53 12.06
CA VAL A 157 4.34 -16.76 11.44
C VAL A 157 3.20 -17.79 11.31
N GLU A 158 2.44 -17.98 12.39
CA GLU A 158 1.29 -18.91 12.40
C GLU A 158 0.17 -18.45 11.46
N LYS A 159 -0.10 -17.13 11.42
CA LYS A 159 -1.11 -16.57 10.52
C LYS A 159 -0.70 -16.73 9.07
N MET A 160 0.57 -16.48 8.74
CA MET A 160 1.09 -16.65 7.38
C MET A 160 1.01 -18.10 6.91
N ALA A 161 1.25 -19.07 7.79
CA ALA A 161 1.13 -20.50 7.46
C ALA A 161 -0.31 -20.91 7.09
N LYS A 162 -1.32 -20.13 7.44
CA LYS A 162 -2.73 -20.40 7.13
C LYS A 162 -3.26 -19.61 5.95
N VAL A 163 -2.46 -18.70 5.38
CA VAL A 163 -2.87 -17.87 4.24
C VAL A 163 -3.21 -18.78 3.05
N ASN A 164 -4.35 -18.50 2.44
CA ASN A 164 -4.80 -19.16 1.21
C ASN A 164 -5.20 -18.15 0.13
N SER A 165 -5.21 -16.88 0.46
CA SER A 165 -5.58 -15.79 -0.44
C SER A 165 -4.66 -14.60 -0.26
N ILE A 166 -4.15 -14.04 -1.35
CA ILE A 166 -3.27 -12.86 -1.33
C ILE A 166 -3.94 -11.75 -2.13
N VAL A 167 -4.03 -10.58 -1.51
CA VAL A 167 -4.58 -9.36 -2.11
C VAL A 167 -3.45 -8.36 -2.27
N PHE A 168 -3.18 -7.94 -3.49
CA PHE A 168 -2.18 -6.94 -3.81
C PHE A 168 -2.81 -5.56 -3.98
N ASP A 169 -2.21 -4.54 -3.39
CA ASP A 169 -2.42 -3.18 -3.86
C ASP A 169 -1.61 -2.95 -5.13
N LYS A 170 -2.12 -2.14 -6.08
CA LYS A 170 -1.41 -1.85 -7.32
C LYS A 170 -0.27 -0.87 -7.08
N THR A 171 -0.60 0.30 -6.56
CA THR A 171 0.27 1.47 -6.52
C THR A 171 1.35 1.35 -5.46
N GLY A 172 2.62 1.44 -5.87
CA GLY A 172 3.76 1.30 -4.96
C GLY A 172 4.09 -0.13 -4.54
N THR A 173 3.23 -1.11 -4.88
CA THR A 173 3.40 -2.53 -4.54
C THR A 173 3.79 -3.34 -5.77
N ILE A 174 2.91 -3.47 -6.75
CA ILE A 174 3.19 -4.12 -8.04
C ILE A 174 3.93 -3.14 -8.96
N THR A 175 3.62 -1.85 -8.86
CA THR A 175 4.33 -0.79 -9.57
C THR A 175 5.43 -0.18 -8.72
N GLU A 176 6.48 0.34 -9.36
CA GLU A 176 7.51 1.10 -8.66
C GLU A 176 7.01 2.50 -8.30
N SER A 177 7.14 2.87 -7.03
CA SER A 177 6.77 4.20 -6.57
C SER A 177 7.67 5.27 -7.18
N GLY A 178 7.07 6.28 -7.81
CA GLY A 178 7.79 7.42 -8.37
C GLY A 178 8.50 7.17 -9.70
N LYS A 179 8.52 5.92 -10.21
CA LYS A 179 9.06 5.61 -11.53
C LYS A 179 7.90 5.31 -12.50
N SER A 180 7.97 5.92 -13.67
CA SER A 180 7.11 5.60 -14.80
C SER A 180 7.91 5.77 -16.07
N ASP A 181 7.60 4.97 -17.05
CA ASP A 181 8.15 5.15 -18.38
C ASP A 181 7.43 6.32 -19.06
N LEU A 182 8.21 7.31 -19.49
CA LEU A 182 7.72 8.49 -20.20
C LEU A 182 8.25 8.42 -21.62
N LYS A 183 7.33 8.29 -22.58
CA LYS A 183 7.66 8.28 -24.01
C LYS A 183 7.03 9.46 -24.70
N TYR A 184 7.83 10.18 -25.48
CA TYR A 184 7.34 11.20 -26.38
C TYR A 184 7.03 10.57 -27.75
N SER A 185 5.86 10.90 -28.28
CA SER A 185 5.41 10.54 -29.62
C SER A 185 4.90 11.78 -30.34
N GLY A 186 5.46 12.08 -31.48
CA GLY A 186 5.11 13.25 -32.27
C GLY A 186 6.24 13.68 -33.20
N ARG A 187 6.15 14.91 -33.72
CA ARG A 187 7.26 15.45 -34.55
C ARG A 187 8.49 15.71 -33.66
N ILE A 188 9.64 15.69 -34.28
CA ILE A 188 10.89 16.06 -33.59
C ILE A 188 10.81 17.49 -33.10
N LEU A 189 11.02 17.70 -31.79
CA LEU A 189 11.03 19.01 -31.17
C LEU A 189 12.43 19.61 -31.28
N THR A 190 12.49 20.91 -31.58
CA THR A 190 13.74 21.65 -31.54
C THR A 190 14.20 21.87 -30.09
N ILE A 191 15.47 22.16 -29.89
CA ILE A 191 16.04 22.48 -28.58
C ILE A 191 15.30 23.65 -27.91
N ASN A 192 14.92 24.67 -28.69
CA ASN A 192 14.17 25.82 -28.16
C ASN A 192 12.75 25.43 -27.73
N GLU A 193 12.07 24.55 -28.47
CA GLU A 193 10.74 24.05 -28.11
C GLU A 193 10.80 23.19 -26.83
N LEU A 194 11.80 22.33 -26.69
CA LEU A 194 12.03 21.56 -25.48
C LEU A 194 12.27 22.48 -24.28
N LYS A 195 13.10 23.53 -24.44
CA LYS A 195 13.29 24.54 -23.39
C LYS A 195 12.00 25.28 -23.05
N CYS A 196 11.17 25.62 -24.03
CA CYS A 196 9.88 26.27 -23.81
C CYS A 196 8.92 25.34 -23.03
N ILE A 197 8.81 24.08 -23.40
CA ILE A 197 8.00 23.07 -22.71
C ILE A 197 8.50 22.92 -21.26
N LYS A 198 9.81 22.75 -21.08
CA LYS A 198 10.44 22.63 -19.76
C LYS A 198 10.17 23.84 -18.87
N SER A 199 10.29 25.04 -19.43
CA SER A 199 10.00 26.29 -18.73
C SER A 199 8.54 26.41 -18.30
N LEU A 200 7.60 25.95 -19.13
CA LEU A 200 6.18 25.99 -18.80
C LEU A 200 5.83 25.01 -17.69
N VAL A 201 6.24 23.73 -17.81
CA VAL A 201 5.90 22.68 -16.83
C VAL A 201 6.56 22.88 -15.47
N ARG A 202 7.67 23.62 -15.40
CA ARG A 202 8.36 23.99 -14.15
C ARG A 202 7.44 24.75 -13.18
N ASN A 203 6.47 25.51 -13.69
CA ASN A 203 5.57 26.32 -12.89
C ASN A 203 4.42 25.53 -12.28
N SER A 204 4.27 24.25 -12.64
CA SER A 204 3.24 23.36 -12.11
C SER A 204 3.85 22.36 -11.14
N ILE A 205 3.15 22.11 -10.03
CA ILE A 205 3.51 21.07 -9.05
C ILE A 205 2.85 19.72 -9.37
N HIS A 206 2.09 19.65 -10.46
CA HIS A 206 1.41 18.42 -10.85
C HIS A 206 2.42 17.29 -11.14
N PRO A 207 2.19 16.05 -10.67
CA PRO A 207 3.13 14.94 -10.85
C PRO A 207 3.53 14.68 -12.30
N LEU A 208 2.59 14.81 -13.25
CA LEU A 208 2.87 14.65 -14.69
C LEU A 208 3.78 15.77 -15.21
N SER A 209 3.56 17.02 -14.77
CA SER A 209 4.39 18.17 -15.13
C SER A 209 5.82 17.97 -14.61
N LYS A 210 5.97 17.52 -13.37
CA LYS A 210 7.27 17.21 -12.79
C LYS A 210 8.02 16.12 -13.59
N ARG A 211 7.33 15.06 -14.01
CA ARG A 211 7.93 13.99 -14.82
C ARG A 211 8.37 14.48 -16.19
N ILE A 212 7.55 15.29 -16.87
CA ILE A 212 7.93 15.91 -18.13
C ILE A 212 9.15 16.82 -17.91
N TYR A 213 9.16 17.60 -16.83
CA TYR A 213 10.31 18.44 -16.46
C TYR A 213 11.60 17.63 -16.30
N ASP A 214 11.54 16.54 -15.53
CA ASP A 214 12.70 15.68 -15.24
C ASP A 214 13.22 14.92 -16.48
N SER A 215 12.36 14.72 -17.49
CA SER A 215 12.72 14.02 -18.73
C SER A 215 13.45 14.89 -19.76
N ILE A 216 13.36 16.21 -19.66
CA ILE A 216 13.97 17.13 -20.59
C ILE A 216 15.31 17.62 -20.02
N GLU A 217 16.40 17.35 -20.72
CA GLU A 217 17.74 17.78 -20.32
C GLU A 217 17.93 19.31 -20.42
N GLY A 218 18.92 19.84 -19.70
CA GLY A 218 19.31 21.25 -19.68
C GLY A 218 18.79 22.01 -18.47
N GLU A 219 19.52 23.05 -18.06
CA GLU A 219 19.20 23.90 -16.88
C GLU A 219 18.74 25.31 -17.28
N ASP A 220 18.72 25.63 -18.55
CA ASP A 220 18.32 26.95 -19.05
C ASP A 220 16.80 27.05 -19.18
N PHE A 221 16.27 28.21 -18.76
CA PHE A 221 14.82 28.50 -18.78
C PHE A 221 14.53 29.81 -19.46
N TYR A 222 13.37 29.86 -20.13
CA TYR A 222 12.81 31.09 -20.64
C TYR A 222 11.76 31.66 -19.66
N PRO A 223 11.61 32.99 -19.59
CA PRO A 223 10.52 33.59 -18.84
C PRO A 223 9.15 33.12 -19.37
N VAL A 224 8.28 32.75 -18.45
CA VAL A 224 6.89 32.37 -18.77
C VAL A 224 5.97 33.53 -18.45
N THR A 225 5.14 33.93 -19.39
CA THR A 225 4.12 34.94 -19.22
C THR A 225 2.74 34.36 -19.47
N LYS A 226 1.70 34.96 -18.89
CA LYS A 226 0.30 34.50 -18.99
C LYS A 226 0.15 32.99 -18.64
N PHE A 227 0.83 32.55 -17.58
CA PHE A 227 0.71 31.19 -17.09
C PHE A 227 -0.66 30.97 -16.47
N ASN A 228 -1.36 29.95 -16.92
CA ASN A 228 -2.61 29.46 -16.34
C ASN A 228 -2.54 27.95 -16.17
N GLU A 229 -2.96 27.47 -15.01
CA GLU A 229 -3.12 26.04 -14.74
C GLU A 229 -4.61 25.72 -14.53
N PHE A 230 -5.14 24.79 -15.32
CA PHE A 230 -6.53 24.35 -15.27
C PHE A 230 -6.56 22.95 -14.66
N ILE A 231 -7.05 22.87 -13.43
CA ILE A 231 -7.05 21.66 -12.62
C ILE A 231 -7.75 20.51 -13.37
N GLY A 232 -7.06 19.36 -13.46
CA GLY A 232 -7.55 18.17 -14.15
C GLY A 232 -7.62 18.29 -15.68
N ARG A 233 -7.19 19.41 -16.28
CA ARG A 233 -7.23 19.64 -17.72
C ARG A 233 -5.86 19.88 -18.33
N GLY A 234 -5.06 20.82 -17.79
CA GLY A 234 -3.74 21.11 -18.32
C GLY A 234 -3.23 22.51 -17.94
N LEU A 235 -2.13 22.90 -18.57
CA LEU A 235 -1.48 24.21 -18.39
C LEU A 235 -1.33 24.91 -19.75
N GLU A 236 -1.34 26.25 -19.70
CA GLU A 236 -1.00 27.09 -20.85
C GLU A 236 -0.13 28.28 -20.43
N GLY A 237 0.60 28.81 -21.37
CA GLY A 237 1.39 30.02 -21.17
C GLY A 237 2.11 30.45 -22.42
N ILE A 238 2.66 31.68 -22.36
CA ILE A 238 3.50 32.21 -23.45
C ILE A 238 4.96 32.13 -23.00
N VAL A 239 5.77 31.42 -23.77
CA VAL A 239 7.19 31.20 -23.49
C VAL A 239 7.99 31.52 -24.77
N TYR A 240 8.90 32.47 -24.68
CA TYR A 240 9.72 32.93 -25.80
C TYR A 240 8.88 33.24 -27.06
N GLY A 241 7.75 33.96 -26.88
CA GLY A 241 6.82 34.34 -27.94
C GLY A 241 5.89 33.24 -28.45
N ASN A 242 6.05 32.00 -28.01
CA ASN A 242 5.19 30.88 -28.40
C ASN A 242 4.09 30.64 -27.37
N HIS A 243 2.85 30.48 -27.83
CA HIS A 243 1.75 30.04 -27.00
C HIS A 243 1.77 28.49 -26.88
N ILE A 244 1.95 28.01 -25.68
CA ILE A 244 2.09 26.57 -25.42
C ILE A 244 0.94 26.11 -24.54
N LYS A 245 0.31 25.01 -24.94
CA LYS A 245 -0.68 24.27 -24.12
C LYS A 245 -0.20 22.85 -23.92
N ILE A 246 -0.34 22.33 -22.69
CA ILE A 246 0.03 20.96 -22.30
C ILE A 246 -1.09 20.40 -21.46
N GLY A 247 -1.71 19.27 -21.85
CA GLY A 247 -2.81 18.71 -21.10
C GLY A 247 -3.57 17.58 -21.79
N SER A 248 -4.82 17.39 -21.36
CA SER A 248 -5.71 16.36 -21.91
C SER A 248 -6.10 16.67 -23.37
N SER A 249 -6.54 15.64 -24.11
CA SER A 249 -7.03 15.80 -25.49
C SER A 249 -8.17 16.82 -25.61
N SER A 250 -9.06 16.86 -24.61
CA SER A 250 -10.15 17.83 -24.55
C SER A 250 -9.67 19.25 -24.32
N PHE A 251 -8.57 19.44 -23.60
CA PHE A 251 -7.98 20.77 -23.34
C PHE A 251 -7.27 21.33 -24.59
N ILE A 252 -6.69 20.46 -25.40
CA ILE A 252 -5.98 20.84 -26.63
C ILE A 252 -6.91 20.79 -27.86
N GLU A 253 -8.19 20.42 -27.67
CA GLU A 253 -9.22 20.36 -28.70
C GLU A 253 -8.91 19.37 -29.85
N ILE A 254 -8.20 18.27 -29.50
CA ILE A 254 -7.94 17.18 -30.42
C ILE A 254 -9.21 16.34 -30.56
N LYS A 255 -9.74 16.18 -31.79
CA LYS A 255 -10.73 15.14 -32.06
C LYS A 255 -10.02 13.79 -31.90
N ALA A 256 -10.38 13.06 -30.86
CA ALA A 256 -9.82 11.74 -30.61
C ALA A 256 -10.14 10.81 -31.80
N ASP A 257 -9.13 10.52 -32.58
CA ASP A 257 -9.22 9.44 -33.58
C ASP A 257 -9.16 8.13 -32.79
N ASN A 258 -10.22 7.31 -32.91
CA ASN A 258 -10.37 6.04 -32.20
C ASN A 258 -9.47 4.93 -32.75
N SER A 259 -8.42 5.26 -33.49
CA SER A 259 -7.51 4.28 -34.06
C SER A 259 -6.45 3.84 -33.08
N SER A 260 -6.59 2.62 -32.57
CA SER A 260 -5.59 1.60 -32.16
C SER A 260 -4.27 2.05 -31.48
N TYR A 261 -4.23 3.16 -30.75
CA TYR A 261 -3.09 3.51 -29.89
C TYR A 261 -3.39 3.13 -28.44
N ASP A 262 -2.39 2.61 -27.79
CA ASP A 262 -2.39 2.07 -26.44
C ASP A 262 -3.33 2.85 -25.48
N LYS A 263 -4.52 2.32 -25.22
CA LYS A 263 -5.50 2.87 -24.25
C LYS A 263 -4.98 2.86 -22.81
N LEU A 264 -3.76 2.42 -22.63
CA LEU A 264 -3.15 1.94 -21.37
C LEU A 264 -2.29 3.00 -20.68
N ALA A 265 -1.89 4.07 -21.39
CA ALA A 265 -1.03 5.11 -20.84
C ALA A 265 -1.81 6.40 -20.56
N THR A 266 -1.43 7.10 -19.50
CA THR A 266 -1.88 8.49 -19.33
C THR A 266 -1.22 9.35 -20.39
N ARG A 267 -2.03 9.96 -21.27
CA ARG A 267 -1.54 10.76 -22.40
C ARG A 267 -1.64 12.23 -22.09
N VAL A 268 -0.56 12.95 -22.29
CA VAL A 268 -0.47 14.40 -22.14
C VAL A 268 -0.06 15.00 -23.46
N PHE A 269 -0.99 15.68 -24.09
CA PHE A 269 -0.79 16.30 -25.40
C PHE A 269 -0.12 17.67 -25.29
N ILE A 270 0.61 18.04 -26.33
CA ILE A 270 1.31 19.33 -26.43
C ILE A 270 0.88 20.04 -27.69
N SER A 271 0.53 21.30 -27.56
CA SER A 271 0.39 22.18 -28.72
C SER A 271 1.28 23.42 -28.58
N ILE A 272 1.84 23.87 -29.70
CA ILE A 272 2.64 25.08 -29.82
C ILE A 272 2.00 25.92 -30.92
N ASN A 273 1.61 27.17 -30.58
CA ASN A 273 0.93 28.09 -31.49
C ASN A 273 -0.30 27.46 -32.20
N SER A 274 -1.10 26.72 -31.42
CA SER A 274 -2.32 26.00 -31.86
C SER A 274 -2.06 24.78 -32.76
N GLU A 275 -0.80 24.43 -33.05
CA GLU A 275 -0.44 23.19 -33.71
C GLU A 275 -0.13 22.11 -32.69
N VAL A 276 -0.75 20.92 -32.83
CA VAL A 276 -0.43 19.77 -32.01
C VAL A 276 0.88 19.15 -32.45
N VAL A 277 1.89 19.22 -31.60
CA VAL A 277 3.25 18.77 -31.92
C VAL A 277 3.51 17.32 -31.52
N GLY A 278 2.76 16.80 -30.56
CA GLY A 278 2.89 15.44 -30.09
C GLY A 278 2.27 15.23 -28.71
N GLU A 279 2.62 14.13 -28.10
CA GLU A 279 2.14 13.74 -26.78
C GLU A 279 3.21 13.03 -25.97
N PHE A 280 3.14 13.16 -24.68
CA PHE A 280 3.81 12.27 -23.72
C PHE A 280 2.86 11.16 -23.31
N SER A 281 3.26 9.92 -23.47
CA SER A 281 2.59 8.76 -22.87
C SER A 281 3.34 8.33 -21.61
N ILE A 282 2.60 8.21 -20.51
CA ILE A 282 3.13 7.88 -19.20
C ILE A 282 2.51 6.58 -18.76
N SER A 283 3.32 5.55 -18.65
CA SER A 283 2.92 4.23 -18.14
C SER A 283 3.59 3.95 -16.81
N ASN A 284 2.86 3.31 -15.90
CA ASN A 284 3.45 2.85 -14.64
C ASN A 284 4.47 1.76 -14.92
N LEU A 285 5.63 1.86 -14.27
CA LEU A 285 6.67 0.85 -14.36
C LEU A 285 6.33 -0.26 -13.35
N TYR A 286 6.13 -1.46 -13.85
CA TYR A 286 5.95 -2.64 -13.01
C TYR A 286 7.31 -3.07 -12.44
N ARG A 287 7.30 -3.63 -11.23
CA ARG A 287 8.53 -4.16 -10.64
C ARG A 287 9.08 -5.30 -11.48
N ASP A 288 10.41 -5.37 -11.55
CA ASP A 288 11.09 -6.46 -12.26
C ASP A 288 10.63 -7.83 -11.73
N LYS A 289 10.37 -8.76 -12.66
CA LYS A 289 9.97 -10.15 -12.37
C LYS A 289 8.63 -10.32 -11.63
N ILE A 290 7.79 -9.28 -11.57
CA ILE A 290 6.49 -9.38 -10.90
C ILE A 290 5.61 -10.45 -11.54
N ASP A 291 5.69 -10.62 -12.85
CA ASP A 291 5.00 -11.66 -13.63
C ASP A 291 5.36 -13.07 -13.15
N SER A 292 6.66 -13.33 -12.94
CA SER A 292 7.11 -14.62 -12.40
C SER A 292 6.63 -14.85 -10.97
N VAL A 293 6.69 -13.82 -10.11
CA VAL A 293 6.22 -13.91 -8.73
C VAL A 293 4.71 -14.20 -8.67
N ILE A 294 3.91 -13.48 -9.45
CA ILE A 294 2.45 -13.71 -9.51
C ILE A 294 2.14 -15.11 -10.03
N LYS A 295 2.86 -15.57 -11.06
CA LYS A 295 2.71 -16.90 -11.61
C LYS A 295 3.03 -17.99 -10.58
N ASP A 296 4.13 -17.87 -9.86
CA ASP A 296 4.53 -18.82 -8.83
C ASP A 296 3.50 -18.86 -7.69
N LEU A 297 3.03 -17.70 -7.23
CA LEU A 297 2.03 -17.60 -6.17
C LEU A 297 0.65 -18.11 -6.60
N SER A 298 0.31 -17.99 -7.88
CA SER A 298 -1.01 -18.42 -8.39
C SER A 298 -1.23 -19.92 -8.35
N SER A 299 -0.16 -20.74 -8.20
CA SER A 299 -0.26 -22.20 -8.03
C SER A 299 -0.85 -22.59 -6.67
N ASP A 300 -0.57 -21.82 -5.62
CA ASP A 300 -0.86 -22.18 -4.25
C ASP A 300 -1.90 -21.26 -3.58
N TYR A 301 -2.09 -20.04 -4.11
CA TYR A 301 -2.91 -19.01 -3.50
C TYR A 301 -3.95 -18.42 -4.47
N ASN A 302 -5.09 -18.04 -3.92
CA ASN A 302 -6.06 -17.22 -4.64
C ASN A 302 -5.57 -15.77 -4.66
N LEU A 303 -5.24 -15.23 -5.84
CA LEU A 303 -4.72 -13.88 -5.98
C LEU A 303 -5.81 -12.89 -6.33
N SER A 304 -5.72 -11.68 -5.81
CA SER A 304 -6.58 -10.54 -6.19
C SER A 304 -5.76 -9.26 -6.21
N LEU A 305 -6.09 -8.34 -7.10
CA LEU A 305 -5.52 -7.00 -7.19
C LEU A 305 -6.58 -5.96 -6.90
N LEU A 306 -6.30 -5.04 -6.00
CA LEU A 306 -7.12 -3.87 -5.73
C LEU A 306 -6.42 -2.60 -6.21
N SER A 307 -7.13 -1.73 -6.90
CA SER A 307 -6.63 -0.44 -7.35
C SER A 307 -7.68 0.66 -7.19
N GLY A 308 -7.26 1.84 -6.75
CA GLY A 308 -8.07 3.05 -6.78
C GLY A 308 -8.20 3.64 -8.19
N ASP A 309 -7.29 3.30 -9.08
CA ASP A 309 -7.26 3.81 -10.45
C ASP A 309 -8.40 3.27 -11.31
N ASN A 310 -8.55 3.88 -12.49
CA ASN A 310 -9.45 3.38 -13.53
C ASN A 310 -8.91 2.10 -14.20
N GLU A 311 -9.68 1.55 -15.13
CA GLU A 311 -9.35 0.31 -15.84
C GLU A 311 -8.32 0.48 -16.98
N GLY A 312 -7.66 1.64 -17.10
CA GLY A 312 -6.76 1.96 -18.20
C GLY A 312 -5.59 0.99 -18.37
N GLU A 313 -5.14 0.32 -17.30
CA GLU A 313 -4.04 -0.65 -17.33
C GLU A 313 -4.49 -2.12 -17.27
N LYS A 314 -5.80 -2.38 -17.43
CA LYS A 314 -6.39 -3.71 -17.33
C LYS A 314 -5.71 -4.74 -18.22
N ASP A 315 -5.44 -4.41 -19.47
CA ASP A 315 -4.83 -5.34 -20.45
C ASP A 315 -3.39 -5.73 -20.08
N ASN A 316 -2.62 -4.79 -19.50
CA ASN A 316 -1.28 -5.11 -18.98
C ASN A 316 -1.34 -5.98 -17.74
N LEU A 317 -2.29 -5.70 -16.85
CA LEU A 317 -2.49 -6.50 -15.65
C LEU A 317 -3.01 -7.90 -15.96
N LEU A 318 -3.80 -8.07 -17.03
CA LEU A 318 -4.24 -9.39 -17.49
C LEU A 318 -3.09 -10.25 -18.03
N LYS A 319 -1.98 -9.65 -18.48
CA LYS A 319 -0.77 -10.40 -18.84
C LYS A 319 -0.05 -10.97 -17.60
N ILE A 320 -0.21 -10.30 -16.47
CA ILE A 320 0.41 -10.67 -15.18
C ILE A 320 -0.54 -11.58 -14.39
N PHE A 321 -1.83 -11.20 -14.29
CA PHE A 321 -2.89 -11.96 -13.62
C PHE A 321 -3.70 -12.73 -14.67
N SER A 322 -3.86 -14.01 -14.46
CA SER A 322 -4.45 -14.92 -15.46
C SER A 322 -5.96 -14.73 -15.68
N SER A 323 -6.66 -13.95 -14.81
CA SER A 323 -8.11 -13.81 -14.87
C SER A 323 -8.57 -12.39 -14.56
N GLU A 324 -9.56 -11.92 -15.31
CA GLU A 324 -10.22 -10.63 -15.07
C GLU A 324 -10.93 -10.58 -13.71
N SER A 325 -11.45 -11.70 -13.22
CA SER A 325 -12.10 -11.79 -11.91
C SER A 325 -11.18 -11.50 -10.72
N GLN A 326 -9.86 -11.48 -10.95
CA GLN A 326 -8.86 -11.14 -9.95
C GLN A 326 -8.58 -9.63 -9.85
N LEU A 327 -9.05 -8.83 -10.83
CA LEU A 327 -8.73 -7.41 -10.95
C LEU A 327 -9.91 -6.55 -10.52
N HIS A 328 -9.70 -5.69 -9.52
CA HIS A 328 -10.73 -4.80 -8.98
C HIS A 328 -10.24 -3.35 -9.00
N PHE A 329 -10.87 -2.53 -9.83
CA PHE A 329 -10.55 -1.13 -10.04
C PHE A 329 -11.52 -0.19 -9.31
N LYS A 330 -11.18 1.10 -9.25
CA LYS A 330 -12.00 2.18 -8.65
C LYS A 330 -12.37 1.88 -7.20
N LYS A 331 -11.45 1.28 -6.42
CA LYS A 331 -11.67 0.92 -5.03
C LYS A 331 -11.13 1.99 -4.10
N SER A 332 -12.04 2.65 -3.36
CA SER A 332 -11.67 3.52 -2.26
C SER A 332 -10.96 2.75 -1.13
N PRO A 333 -10.27 3.40 -0.19
CA PRO A 333 -9.68 2.72 0.98
C PRO A 333 -10.71 1.90 1.76
N GLU A 334 -11.94 2.42 1.92
CA GLU A 334 -13.05 1.72 2.56
C GLU A 334 -13.51 0.49 1.77
N ASP A 335 -13.54 0.59 0.44
CA ASP A 335 -13.87 -0.55 -0.43
C ASP A 335 -12.80 -1.65 -0.33
N LYS A 336 -11.52 -1.26 -0.28
CA LYS A 336 -10.41 -2.21 -0.08
C LYS A 336 -10.55 -2.96 1.24
N LEU A 337 -10.85 -2.23 2.33
CA LEU A 337 -11.08 -2.84 3.64
C LEU A 337 -12.29 -3.78 3.62
N SER A 338 -13.41 -3.33 3.04
CA SER A 338 -14.66 -4.10 2.92
C SER A 338 -14.46 -5.37 2.09
N PHE A 339 -13.66 -5.30 1.03
CA PHE A 339 -13.33 -6.45 0.20
C PHE A 339 -12.56 -7.51 0.99
N VAL A 340 -11.52 -7.11 1.72
CA VAL A 340 -10.74 -8.03 2.57
C VAL A 340 -11.62 -8.63 3.66
N LYS A 341 -12.48 -7.82 4.31
CA LYS A 341 -13.40 -8.29 5.35
C LYS A 341 -14.38 -9.33 4.81
N LYS A 342 -14.95 -9.08 3.63
CA LYS A 342 -15.85 -10.05 2.97
C LYS A 342 -15.14 -11.38 2.70
N MET A 343 -13.89 -11.35 2.21
CA MET A 343 -13.11 -12.57 2.03
C MET A 343 -12.90 -13.34 3.35
N GLN A 344 -12.66 -12.62 4.45
CA GLN A 344 -12.51 -13.21 5.78
C GLN A 344 -13.82 -13.82 6.29
N ASP A 345 -14.97 -13.17 6.04
CA ASP A 345 -16.30 -13.68 6.38
C ASP A 345 -16.61 -14.98 5.57
N ASP A 346 -16.06 -15.08 4.35
CA ASP A 346 -16.08 -16.29 3.51
C ASP A 346 -15.04 -17.35 3.95
N ASN A 347 -14.52 -17.27 5.19
CA ASN A 347 -13.53 -18.17 5.77
C ASN A 347 -12.18 -18.24 5.01
N LYS A 348 -11.81 -17.19 4.27
CA LYS A 348 -10.48 -17.09 3.65
C LYS A 348 -9.48 -16.46 4.62
N SER A 349 -8.29 -17.02 4.67
CA SER A 349 -7.15 -16.43 5.37
C SER A 349 -6.40 -15.52 4.40
N VAL A 350 -6.55 -14.20 4.58
CA VAL A 350 -6.09 -13.20 3.61
C VAL A 350 -4.79 -12.55 4.09
N LEU A 351 -3.79 -12.51 3.19
CA LEU A 351 -2.61 -11.65 3.27
C LEU A 351 -2.82 -10.46 2.33
N MET A 352 -2.83 -9.26 2.86
CA MET A 352 -2.80 -8.04 2.04
C MET A 352 -1.36 -7.52 1.94
N VAL A 353 -0.93 -7.23 0.73
CA VAL A 353 0.38 -6.67 0.39
C VAL A 353 0.16 -5.28 -0.19
N GLY A 354 0.73 -4.25 0.50
CA GLY A 354 0.57 -2.86 0.12
C GLY A 354 1.61 -1.95 0.76
#